data_e1d6f1d95671242e3d09ba832215da5e
#
_entry.id   e1d6f1d95671242e3d09ba832215da5e
#
_cell.length_a   1.000
_cell.length_b   1.000
_cell.length_c   1.000
_cell.angle_alpha   90.00
_cell.angle_beta   90.00
_cell.angle_gamma   90.00
#
_symmetry.space_group_name_H-M   'P 1'
#
loop_
_entity.id
_entity.type
_entity.pdbx_description
1 polymer ?
#
loop_
_entity_poly.entity_id
_entity_poly.type
_entity_poly.pdbx_seq_one_letter_code
_entity_poly.pdbx_strand_id
1 'polypeptide(L)' 'MAREPRTADVVAEMVANVLTVAVSAGDQVAVGDAVVLLESMKMEIPVLAEHAGTVTTVKVGAGDVVQEGDVLLTIDL' A
#
# COMPACT_ATOMS: atom_id res chain seq x y z
N MET A 1 10.58 3.73 -29.66
CA MET A 1 9.62 2.76 -29.10
C MET A 1 9.16 3.23 -27.74
N ALA A 2 7.87 3.34 -27.54
CA ALA A 2 7.32 3.75 -26.27
C ALA A 2 7.48 2.63 -25.24
N ARG A 3 7.89 2.98 -24.04
CA ARG A 3 7.98 2.04 -22.93
C ARG A 3 6.71 2.16 -22.10
N GLU A 4 6.08 1.06 -21.84
CA GLU A 4 4.94 1.06 -20.95
C GLU A 4 5.40 1.36 -19.52
N PRO A 5 4.66 2.18 -18.78
CA PRO A 5 5.00 2.40 -17.38
C PRO A 5 4.87 1.10 -16.61
N ARG A 6 5.79 0.90 -15.68
CA ARG A 6 5.76 -0.24 -14.79
C ARG A 6 5.21 0.19 -13.46
N THR A 7 4.20 -0.49 -13.02
CA THR A 7 3.59 -0.20 -11.72
C THR A 7 3.41 -1.50 -10.96
N ALA A 8 3.36 -1.36 -9.64
CA ALA A 8 3.05 -2.47 -8.76
C ALA A 8 1.97 -2.00 -7.78
N ASP A 9 0.93 -2.81 -7.65
CA ASP A 9 -0.12 -2.55 -6.68
C ASP A 9 0.25 -3.20 -5.35
N VAL A 10 0.05 -2.47 -4.27
CA VAL A 10 0.13 -3.02 -2.92
C VAL A 10 -1.31 -3.34 -2.52
N VAL A 11 -1.57 -4.61 -2.25
CA VAL A 11 -2.91 -5.09 -1.98
C VAL A 11 -3.03 -5.60 -0.55
N ALA A 12 -4.24 -5.55 -0.02
CA ALA A 12 -4.55 -6.17 1.26
C ALA A 12 -4.60 -7.68 1.08
N GLU A 13 -4.02 -8.42 2.01
CA GLU A 13 -4.02 -9.88 1.97
C GLU A 13 -5.09 -10.48 2.87
N MET A 14 -5.87 -9.64 3.54
CA MET A 14 -6.88 -10.08 4.49
C MET A 14 -7.92 -8.98 4.69
N VAL A 15 -9.04 -9.34 5.28
CA VAL A 15 -10.03 -8.36 5.74
C VAL A 15 -9.45 -7.67 6.97
N ALA A 16 -9.41 -6.35 6.96
CA ALA A 16 -8.82 -5.57 8.04
C ALA A 16 -9.31 -4.13 8.02
N ASN A 17 -9.02 -3.42 9.11
CA ASN A 17 -9.21 -1.98 9.18
C ASN A 17 -7.88 -1.29 8.93
N VAL A 18 -7.92 -0.17 8.22
CA VAL A 18 -6.72 0.65 8.02
C VAL A 18 -6.57 1.53 9.25
N LEU A 19 -5.46 1.36 9.97
CA LEU A 19 -5.13 2.22 11.11
C LEU A 19 -4.44 3.49 10.64
N THR A 20 -3.40 3.33 9.81
CA THR A 20 -2.57 4.45 9.38
C THR A 20 -2.09 4.19 7.97
N VAL A 21 -2.03 5.25 7.18
CA VAL A 21 -1.33 5.24 5.88
C VAL A 21 -0.07 6.08 6.08
N ALA A 22 1.08 5.43 5.96
CA ALA A 22 2.37 6.05 6.30
C ALA A 22 2.98 6.84 5.15
N VAL A 23 2.40 6.75 3.95
CA VAL A 23 2.96 7.38 2.75
C VAL A 23 1.87 8.16 2.02
N SER A 24 2.31 9.06 1.16
CA SER A 24 1.43 9.88 0.32
C SER A 24 1.88 9.76 -1.13
N ALA A 25 0.99 10.12 -2.05
CA ALA A 25 1.35 10.19 -3.47
C ALA A 25 2.57 11.12 -3.63
N GLY A 26 3.55 10.66 -4.38
CA GLY A 26 4.81 11.36 -4.57
C GLY A 26 5.94 10.89 -3.67
N ASP A 27 5.65 10.14 -2.62
CA ASP A 27 6.69 9.62 -1.73
C ASP A 27 7.46 8.51 -2.41
N GLN A 28 8.76 8.44 -2.11
CA GLN A 28 9.60 7.33 -2.54
C GLN A 28 9.64 6.28 -1.44
N VAL A 29 9.57 5.03 -1.85
CA VAL A 29 9.62 3.90 -0.92
C VAL A 29 10.69 2.91 -1.38
N ALA A 30 11.23 2.18 -0.41
CA ALA A 30 12.17 1.10 -0.66
C ALA A 30 11.52 -0.21 -0.24
N VAL A 31 12.08 -1.31 -0.75
CA VAL A 31 11.63 -2.65 -0.35
C VAL A 31 11.75 -2.77 1.17
N GLY A 32 10.66 -3.23 1.79
CA GLY A 32 10.61 -3.39 3.23
C GLY A 32 10.06 -2.21 4.01
N ASP A 33 9.82 -1.07 3.35
CA ASP A 33 9.21 0.07 4.04
C ASP A 33 7.75 -0.25 4.39
N ALA A 34 7.35 0.10 5.60
CA ALA A 34 5.96 -0.04 6.01
C ALA A 34 5.16 1.10 5.40
N VAL A 35 4.19 0.77 4.55
CA VAL A 35 3.41 1.79 3.82
C VAL A 35 2.01 1.97 4.38
N VAL A 36 1.45 0.92 4.96
CA VAL A 36 0.12 0.96 5.58
C VAL A 36 0.17 0.09 6.83
N LEU A 37 -0.52 0.51 7.87
CA LEU A 37 -0.70 -0.31 9.07
C LEU A 37 -2.16 -0.72 9.13
N LEU A 38 -2.40 -2.03 9.13
CA LEU A 38 -3.73 -2.61 9.23
C LEU A 38 -3.96 -3.17 10.62
N GLU A 39 -5.22 -3.28 11.00
CA GLU A 39 -5.61 -3.98 12.23
C GLU A 39 -6.61 -5.06 11.90
N SER A 40 -6.34 -6.27 12.37
CA SER A 40 -7.24 -7.40 12.25
C SER A 40 -7.13 -8.23 13.52
N MET A 41 -8.27 -8.58 14.11
CA MET A 41 -8.32 -9.43 15.30
C MET A 41 -7.45 -8.89 16.44
N LYS A 42 -7.47 -7.58 16.66
CA LYS A 42 -6.70 -6.87 17.69
C LYS A 42 -5.18 -6.96 17.50
N MET A 43 -4.76 -7.30 16.28
CA MET A 43 -3.34 -7.33 15.92
C MET A 43 -3.04 -6.23 14.92
N GLU A 44 -1.91 -5.57 15.10
CA GLU A 44 -1.43 -4.60 14.13
C GLU A 44 -0.55 -5.30 13.12
N ILE A 45 -0.85 -5.10 11.86
CA ILE A 45 -0.20 -5.81 10.77
C ILE A 45 0.36 -4.78 9.79
N PRO A 46 1.69 -4.59 9.75
CA PRO A 46 2.28 -3.67 8.79
C PRO A 46 2.26 -4.29 7.39
N VAL A 47 1.89 -3.49 6.41
CA VAL A 47 2.01 -3.86 5.01
C VAL A 47 3.30 -3.24 4.50
N LEU A 48 4.17 -4.08 3.98
CA LEU A 48 5.50 -3.66 3.54
C LEU A 48 5.53 -3.55 2.02
N ALA A 49 6.26 -2.56 1.52
CA ALA A 49 6.48 -2.45 0.09
C ALA A 49 7.37 -3.60 -0.37
N GLU A 50 6.98 -4.25 -1.45
CA GLU A 50 7.76 -5.33 -2.06
C GLU A 50 8.63 -4.82 -3.20
N HIS A 51 8.44 -3.58 -3.60
CA HIS A 51 9.18 -2.94 -4.69
C HIS A 51 9.57 -1.54 -4.28
N ALA A 52 10.73 -1.11 -4.74
CA ALA A 52 11.16 0.27 -4.60
C ALA A 52 10.57 1.10 -5.72
N GLY A 53 10.16 2.32 -5.44
CA GLY A 53 9.61 3.21 -6.44
C GLY A 53 8.93 4.42 -5.82
N THR A 54 8.10 5.07 -6.61
CA THR A 54 7.37 6.27 -6.19
C THR A 54 5.89 5.94 -6.06
N VAL A 55 5.30 6.31 -4.93
CA VAL A 55 3.86 6.13 -4.73
C VAL A 55 3.12 7.08 -5.65
N THR A 56 2.26 6.56 -6.50
CA THR A 56 1.50 7.39 -7.44
C THR A 56 0.08 7.64 -6.97
N THR A 57 -0.55 6.62 -6.37
CA THR A 57 -1.95 6.73 -5.94
C THR A 57 -2.09 6.00 -4.61
N VAL A 58 -2.75 6.64 -3.65
CA VAL A 58 -3.14 6.01 -2.39
C VAL A 58 -4.66 5.91 -2.42
N LYS A 59 -5.19 4.70 -2.28
CA LYS A 59 -6.63 4.44 -2.47
C LYS A 59 -7.38 4.26 -1.17
N VAL A 60 -6.71 4.27 -0.04
CA VAL A 60 -7.34 4.06 1.26
C VAL A 60 -6.90 5.13 2.24
N GLY A 61 -7.66 5.30 3.30
CA GLY A 61 -7.33 6.20 4.38
C GLY A 61 -7.60 5.56 5.73
N ALA A 62 -7.10 6.17 6.78
CA ALA A 62 -7.32 5.70 8.14
C ALA A 62 -8.82 5.55 8.40
N GLY A 63 -9.21 4.42 8.96
CA GLY A 63 -10.61 4.12 9.25
C GLY A 63 -11.31 3.30 8.17
N ASP A 64 -10.73 3.14 7.00
CA ASP A 64 -11.34 2.34 5.95
C ASP A 64 -11.27 0.85 6.30
N VAL A 65 -12.27 0.12 5.84
CA VAL A 65 -12.26 -1.35 5.90
C VAL A 65 -11.86 -1.87 4.54
N VAL A 66 -10.89 -2.79 4.52
CA VAL A 66 -10.41 -3.39 3.28
C VAL A 66 -10.65 -4.89 3.30
N GLN A 67 -10.73 -5.48 2.11
CA GLN A 67 -10.90 -6.90 1.92
C GLN A 67 -9.71 -7.47 1.16
N GLU A 68 -9.55 -8.77 1.22
CA GLU A 68 -8.49 -9.44 0.47
C GLU A 68 -8.56 -9.05 -0.99
N GLY A 69 -7.43 -8.60 -1.54
CA GLY A 69 -7.33 -8.20 -2.93
C GLY A 69 -7.57 -6.72 -3.18
N ASP A 70 -8.06 -5.97 -2.19
CA ASP A 70 -8.24 -4.53 -2.37
C ASP A 70 -6.91 -3.85 -2.54
N VAL A 71 -6.82 -2.97 -3.53
CA VAL A 71 -5.61 -2.19 -3.77
C VAL A 71 -5.52 -1.07 -2.74
N LEU A 72 -4.42 -1.04 -2.00
CA LEU A 72 -4.17 -0.02 -1.00
C LEU A 72 -3.49 1.19 -1.62
N LEU A 73 -2.49 0.95 -2.43
CA LEU A 73 -1.78 2.00 -3.14
C LEU A 73 -1.04 1.41 -4.34
N THR A 74 -0.57 2.28 -5.21
CA THR A 74 0.16 1.90 -6.42
C THR A 74 1.53 2.56 -6.39
N ILE A 75 2.54 1.80 -6.77
CA ILE A 75 3.93 2.25 -6.83
C ILE A 75 4.37 2.23 -8.29
N ASP A 76 4.96 3.34 -8.74
CA ASP A 76 5.58 3.45 -10.05
C ASP A 76 7.02 2.99 -9.92
N LEU A 77 7.39 1.96 -10.65
CA LEU A 77 8.70 1.31 -10.55
C LEU A 77 9.77 1.99 -11.39
#